data_f6daec9f568cf1d96d77103cc4efe735
#
_entry.id   f6daec9f568cf1d96d77103cc4efe735
#
_cell.length_a   1.000
_cell.length_b   1.000
_cell.length_c   1.000
_cell.angle_alpha   90.00
_cell.angle_beta   90.00
_cell.angle_gamma   90.00
#
_symmetry.space_group_name_H-M   'P 1'
#
loop_
_entity.id
_entity.type
_entity.pdbx_description
1 polymer ?
#
loop_
_entity_poly.entity_id
_entity_poly.type
_entity_poly.pdbx_seq_one_letter_code
_entity_poly.pdbx_strand_id
1 'polypeptide(L)'
;MKWLTNYYSQWQTKQLLVEQAELLVLDLELTGLDPRQHEIVSVGWLPIKAGRIAVSKAQYHINKEVTALAQSPVYHGIDADTVAQGETMATILAELHRALTGKVLVCHNLPMDWGFLKAAMRKHHVTIRPKLLVDTLALEKRRILQQGYPLAQDALTLSACRARYGLPAQRSQHNALSDALATAELLLAQVQAISINGKCKVAELT
;
A
#
# COMPACT_ATOMS: atom_id res chain seq x y z
N MET A 1 -28.30 -11.39 0.41
CA MET A 1 -27.58 -11.85 1.63
C MET A 1 -26.06 -11.54 1.62
N LYS A 2 -25.29 -11.78 0.56
CA LYS A 2 -23.81 -11.48 0.53
C LYS A 2 -23.43 -10.02 0.83
N TRP A 3 -24.27 -9.04 0.53
CA TRP A 3 -24.02 -7.62 0.80
C TRP A 3 -24.07 -7.30 2.31
N LEU A 4 -25.06 -7.82 3.02
CA LEU A 4 -25.20 -7.62 4.47
C LEU A 4 -24.03 -8.25 5.24
N THR A 5 -23.58 -9.44 4.83
CA THR A 5 -22.43 -10.11 5.46
C THR A 5 -21.13 -9.34 5.25
N ASN A 6 -20.94 -8.73 4.07
CA ASN A 6 -19.76 -7.91 3.79
C ASN A 6 -19.77 -6.62 4.63
N TYR A 7 -20.91 -5.93 4.68
CA TYR A 7 -21.09 -4.72 5.50
C TYR A 7 -20.83 -4.98 6.98
N TYR A 8 -21.41 -6.06 7.53
CA TYR A 8 -21.21 -6.45 8.93
C TYR A 8 -19.74 -6.79 9.21
N SER A 9 -19.08 -7.52 8.31
CA SER A 9 -17.66 -7.84 8.43
C SER A 9 -16.75 -6.61 8.40
N GLN A 10 -17.04 -5.62 7.53
CA GLN A 10 -16.33 -4.35 7.50
C GLN A 10 -16.55 -3.54 8.77
N TRP A 11 -17.80 -3.49 9.26
CA TRP A 11 -18.12 -2.82 10.52
C TRP A 11 -17.36 -3.45 11.70
N GLN A 12 -17.36 -4.78 11.82
CA GLN A 12 -16.58 -5.48 12.84
C GLN A 12 -15.09 -5.12 12.76
N THR A 13 -14.51 -5.13 11.55
CA THR A 13 -13.10 -4.78 11.34
C THR A 13 -12.81 -3.33 11.79
N LYS A 14 -13.71 -2.39 11.53
CA LYS A 14 -13.59 -1.00 11.97
C LYS A 14 -13.57 -0.85 13.50
N GLN A 15 -14.21 -1.74 14.25
CA GLN A 15 -14.24 -1.70 15.71
C GLN A 15 -12.98 -2.29 16.37
N LEU A 16 -12.18 -3.08 15.64
CA LEU A 16 -10.94 -3.63 16.15
C LEU A 16 -9.94 -2.51 16.47
N LEU A 17 -9.13 -2.70 17.50
CA LEU A 17 -7.90 -1.95 17.64
C LEU A 17 -6.92 -2.32 16.51
N VAL A 18 -6.09 -1.39 16.10
CA VAL A 18 -5.12 -1.61 15.01
C VAL A 18 -4.20 -2.80 15.32
N GLU A 19 -3.81 -2.97 16.57
CA GLU A 19 -3.01 -4.13 17.02
C GLU A 19 -3.75 -5.49 16.94
N GLN A 20 -5.08 -5.47 16.91
CA GLN A 20 -5.91 -6.68 16.77
C GLN A 20 -6.21 -7.00 15.30
N ALA A 21 -6.03 -6.04 14.41
CA ALA A 21 -6.26 -6.21 12.99
C ALA A 21 -5.01 -6.78 12.29
N GLU A 22 -5.21 -7.56 11.25
CA GLU A 22 -4.14 -7.92 10.32
C GLU A 22 -4.19 -6.95 9.14
N LEU A 23 -3.07 -6.25 8.88
CA LEU A 23 -2.94 -5.34 7.76
C LEU A 23 -1.90 -5.88 6.79
N LEU A 24 -2.07 -5.59 5.51
CA LEU A 24 -1.07 -5.81 4.47
C LEU A 24 -0.74 -4.45 3.87
N VAL A 25 0.50 -4.03 4.01
CA VAL A 25 1.01 -2.81 3.38
C VAL A 25 1.59 -3.17 2.03
N LEU A 26 1.22 -2.42 1.01
CA LEU A 26 1.60 -2.68 -0.38
C LEU A 26 2.02 -1.38 -1.06
N ASP A 27 2.96 -1.51 -1.98
CA ASP A 27 3.38 -0.48 -2.91
C ASP A 27 3.66 -1.08 -4.29
N LEU A 28 3.60 -0.27 -5.34
CA LEU A 28 3.79 -0.66 -6.73
C LEU A 28 4.83 0.21 -7.42
N GLU A 29 5.70 -0.40 -8.25
CA GLU A 29 6.40 0.32 -9.29
C GLU A 29 5.65 0.21 -10.61
N LEU A 30 5.57 1.33 -11.32
CA LEU A 30 4.69 1.50 -12.47
C LEU A 30 5.47 2.06 -13.67
N THR A 31 5.04 1.73 -14.89
CA THR A 31 5.60 2.36 -16.10
C THR A 31 5.10 3.78 -16.33
N GLY A 32 4.12 4.25 -15.57
CA GLY A 32 3.53 5.60 -15.61
C GLY A 32 2.29 5.71 -14.74
N LEU A 33 1.51 6.78 -14.87
CA LEU A 33 0.49 7.16 -13.89
C LEU A 33 -0.96 6.80 -14.27
N ASP A 34 -1.25 6.44 -15.52
CA ASP A 34 -2.61 6.09 -15.98
C ASP A 34 -2.78 4.55 -16.07
N PRO A 35 -3.59 3.90 -15.22
CA PRO A 35 -3.78 2.46 -15.23
C PRO A 35 -4.46 1.90 -16.49
N ARG A 36 -4.89 2.77 -17.42
CA ARG A 36 -5.44 2.38 -18.74
C ARG A 36 -4.34 2.24 -19.79
N GLN A 37 -3.18 2.86 -19.57
CA GLN A 37 -2.11 2.97 -20.57
C GLN A 37 -0.78 2.40 -20.05
N HIS A 38 -0.64 2.28 -18.73
CA HIS A 38 0.61 1.88 -18.08
C HIS A 38 0.42 0.57 -17.30
N GLU A 39 1.53 -0.04 -16.94
CA GLU A 39 1.59 -1.39 -16.39
C GLU A 39 2.29 -1.39 -15.02
N ILE A 40 1.98 -2.41 -14.21
CA ILE A 40 2.69 -2.71 -12.97
C ILE A 40 4.02 -3.38 -13.33
N VAL A 41 5.14 -2.80 -12.89
CA VAL A 41 6.49 -3.34 -13.07
C VAL A 41 6.85 -4.28 -11.93
N SER A 42 6.65 -3.83 -10.69
CA SER A 42 6.86 -4.67 -9.52
C SER A 42 5.82 -4.40 -8.44
N VAL A 43 5.67 -5.37 -7.54
CA VAL A 43 4.77 -5.30 -6.39
C VAL A 43 5.54 -5.70 -5.15
N GLY A 44 5.52 -4.84 -4.13
CA GLY A 44 6.09 -5.14 -2.82
C GLY A 44 5.01 -5.12 -1.74
N TRP A 45 5.01 -6.10 -0.85
CA TRP A 45 4.11 -6.06 0.31
C TRP A 45 4.70 -6.73 1.53
N LEU A 46 4.19 -6.34 2.68
CA LEU A 46 4.53 -6.94 3.97
C LEU A 46 3.35 -6.81 4.96
N PRO A 47 3.16 -7.79 5.85
CA PRO A 47 2.08 -7.72 6.82
C PRO A 47 2.49 -6.95 8.08
N ILE A 48 1.49 -6.26 8.68
CA ILE A 48 1.55 -5.80 10.06
C ILE A 48 0.60 -6.69 10.87
N LYS A 49 1.11 -7.28 11.94
CA LYS A 49 0.36 -8.16 12.85
C LYS A 49 0.71 -7.82 14.30
N ALA A 50 -0.30 -7.72 15.14
CA ALA A 50 -0.13 -7.36 16.56
C ALA A 50 0.68 -6.04 16.73
N GLY A 51 0.43 -5.04 15.88
CA GLY A 51 1.14 -3.76 15.90
C GLY A 51 2.61 -3.83 15.48
N ARG A 52 3.06 -4.93 14.87
CA ARG A 52 4.47 -5.16 14.47
C ARG A 52 4.58 -5.48 12.99
N ILE A 53 5.59 -4.90 12.35
CA ILE A 53 5.94 -5.19 10.96
C ILE A 53 6.61 -6.56 10.89
N ALA A 54 6.02 -7.49 10.13
CA ALA A 54 6.55 -8.84 9.97
C ALA A 54 7.49 -8.91 8.74
N VAL A 55 8.68 -8.33 8.84
CA VAL A 55 9.66 -8.23 7.74
C VAL A 55 10.01 -9.61 7.17
N SER A 56 10.06 -10.67 7.98
CA SER A 56 10.32 -12.03 7.51
C SER A 56 9.22 -12.62 6.61
N LYS A 57 8.09 -11.93 6.48
CA LYS A 57 6.96 -12.29 5.60
C LYS A 57 6.79 -11.29 4.44
N ALA A 58 7.78 -10.40 4.27
CA ALA A 58 7.82 -9.49 3.16
C ALA A 58 7.99 -10.27 1.84
N GLN A 59 7.33 -9.79 0.78
CA GLN A 59 7.42 -10.36 -0.55
C GLN A 59 7.63 -9.25 -1.58
N TYR A 60 8.40 -9.57 -2.60
CA TYR A 60 8.69 -8.69 -3.72
C TYR A 60 8.61 -9.48 -5.00
N HIS A 61 7.82 -9.01 -5.95
CA HIS A 61 7.56 -9.69 -7.22
C HIS A 61 7.77 -8.72 -8.38
N ILE A 62 8.35 -9.21 -9.45
CA ILE A 62 8.58 -8.47 -10.69
C ILE A 62 7.70 -9.08 -11.77
N ASN A 63 6.97 -8.22 -12.49
CA ASN A 63 6.08 -8.63 -13.56
C ASN A 63 6.85 -8.77 -14.87
N LYS A 64 7.03 -9.99 -15.36
CA LYS A 64 7.70 -10.26 -16.63
C LYS A 64 6.86 -9.93 -17.88
N GLU A 65 5.59 -9.62 -17.71
CA GLU A 65 4.67 -9.33 -18.82
C GLU A 65 4.64 -7.83 -19.18
N VAL A 66 5.51 -7.00 -18.56
CA VAL A 66 5.66 -5.60 -18.93
C VAL A 66 6.14 -5.47 -20.36
N THR A 67 5.39 -4.74 -21.19
CA THR A 67 5.67 -4.63 -22.61
C THR A 67 6.66 -3.51 -22.93
N ALA A 68 6.69 -2.44 -22.14
CA ALA A 68 7.61 -1.33 -22.31
C ALA A 68 7.88 -0.62 -20.98
N LEU A 69 9.14 -0.54 -20.58
CA LEU A 69 9.55 0.14 -19.37
C LEU A 69 9.56 1.68 -19.51
N ALA A 70 9.59 2.20 -20.77
CA ALA A 70 9.68 3.63 -21.07
C ALA A 70 10.84 4.29 -20.31
N GLN A 71 10.58 5.37 -19.55
CA GLN A 71 11.58 6.03 -18.70
C GLN A 71 11.54 5.56 -17.23
N SER A 72 10.65 4.64 -16.89
CA SER A 72 10.46 4.19 -15.50
C SER A 72 11.71 3.58 -14.84
N PRO A 73 12.66 2.93 -15.57
CA PRO A 73 13.92 2.45 -14.97
C PRO A 73 14.76 3.55 -14.29
N VAL A 74 14.62 4.80 -14.71
CA VAL A 74 15.29 5.95 -14.08
C VAL A 74 14.85 6.13 -12.62
N TYR A 75 13.62 5.73 -12.30
CA TYR A 75 13.03 5.90 -10.97
C TYR A 75 13.21 4.66 -10.09
N HIS A 76 12.99 3.45 -10.60
CA HIS A 76 13.00 2.21 -9.82
C HIS A 76 14.20 1.29 -10.10
N GLY A 77 15.02 1.58 -11.12
CA GLY A 77 16.24 0.84 -11.43
C GLY A 77 16.06 -0.59 -11.94
N ILE A 78 14.82 -1.00 -12.28
CA ILE A 78 14.53 -2.33 -12.82
C ILE A 78 14.73 -2.29 -14.33
N ASP A 79 15.69 -3.07 -14.83
CA ASP A 79 16.00 -3.19 -16.24
C ASP A 79 15.23 -4.35 -16.93
N ALA A 80 15.40 -4.46 -18.24
CA ALA A 80 14.72 -5.48 -19.04
C ALA A 80 15.15 -6.90 -18.67
N ASP A 81 16.41 -7.10 -18.29
CA ASP A 81 16.94 -8.42 -17.92
C ASP A 81 16.32 -8.89 -16.59
N THR A 82 16.17 -7.99 -15.65
CA THR A 82 15.47 -8.21 -14.36
C THR A 82 14.00 -8.53 -14.59
N VAL A 83 13.33 -7.77 -15.47
CA VAL A 83 11.92 -8.03 -15.84
C VAL A 83 11.76 -9.42 -16.45
N ALA A 84 12.66 -9.84 -17.34
CA ALA A 84 12.57 -11.15 -17.99
C ALA A 84 12.64 -12.34 -17.01
N GLN A 85 13.25 -12.16 -15.84
CA GLN A 85 13.34 -13.17 -14.78
C GLN A 85 12.14 -13.16 -13.82
N GLY A 86 11.20 -12.24 -14.00
CA GLY A 86 10.02 -12.08 -13.15
C GLY A 86 8.97 -13.17 -13.32
N GLU A 87 7.83 -12.93 -12.75
CA GLU A 87 6.67 -13.82 -12.75
C GLU A 87 5.54 -13.27 -13.65
N THR A 88 4.56 -14.11 -14.01
CA THR A 88 3.35 -13.61 -14.67
C THR A 88 2.50 -12.78 -13.71
N MET A 89 1.80 -11.78 -14.22
CA MET A 89 0.87 -10.99 -13.38
C MET A 89 -0.22 -11.86 -12.77
N ALA A 90 -0.66 -12.90 -13.44
CA ALA A 90 -1.62 -13.85 -12.88
C ALA A 90 -1.08 -14.57 -11.63
N THR A 91 0.20 -14.98 -11.64
CA THR A 91 0.89 -15.56 -10.47
C THR A 91 0.97 -14.56 -9.33
N ILE A 92 1.43 -13.33 -9.61
CA ILE A 92 1.54 -12.26 -8.62
C ILE A 92 0.18 -11.96 -7.98
N LEU A 93 -0.88 -11.86 -8.77
CA LEU A 93 -2.23 -11.63 -8.26
C LEU A 93 -2.74 -12.81 -7.40
N ALA A 94 -2.40 -14.04 -7.74
CA ALA A 94 -2.77 -15.21 -6.93
C ALA A 94 -2.05 -15.20 -5.56
N GLU A 95 -0.76 -14.83 -5.52
CA GLU A 95 0.00 -14.65 -4.28
C GLU A 95 -0.60 -13.51 -3.44
N LEU A 96 -0.85 -12.35 -4.07
CA LEU A 96 -1.46 -11.21 -3.40
C LEU A 96 -2.85 -11.55 -2.85
N HIS A 97 -3.65 -12.31 -3.60
CA HIS A 97 -4.96 -12.78 -3.12
C HIS A 97 -4.83 -13.57 -1.82
N ARG A 98 -3.89 -14.52 -1.77
CA ARG A 98 -3.61 -15.32 -0.55
C ARG A 98 -3.12 -14.44 0.60
N ALA A 99 -2.19 -13.52 0.31
CA ALA A 99 -1.61 -12.63 1.31
C ALA A 99 -2.63 -11.66 1.90
N LEU A 100 -3.57 -11.14 1.08
CA LEU A 100 -4.51 -10.08 1.45
C LEU A 100 -5.87 -10.61 1.97
N THR A 101 -6.16 -11.90 1.76
CA THR A 101 -7.43 -12.49 2.23
C THR A 101 -7.64 -12.25 3.72
N GLY A 102 -8.79 -11.63 4.05
CA GLY A 102 -9.17 -11.34 5.43
C GLY A 102 -8.46 -10.14 6.08
N LYS A 103 -7.61 -9.41 5.34
CA LYS A 103 -6.81 -8.30 5.87
C LYS A 103 -7.28 -6.92 5.36
N VAL A 104 -6.80 -5.89 6.01
CA VAL A 104 -6.90 -4.49 5.60
C VAL A 104 -5.74 -4.19 4.64
N LEU A 105 -6.02 -3.62 3.47
CA LEU A 105 -4.98 -3.14 2.57
C LEU A 105 -4.58 -1.72 2.96
N VAL A 106 -3.28 -1.47 3.01
CA VAL A 106 -2.69 -0.15 3.28
C VAL A 106 -1.76 0.23 2.14
N CYS A 107 -1.91 1.44 1.60
CA CYS A 107 -0.99 2.04 0.64
C CYS A 107 -0.70 3.51 1.01
N HIS A 108 0.32 4.09 0.39
CA HIS A 108 0.54 5.54 0.38
C HIS A 108 0.10 6.10 -0.97
N ASN A 109 -0.98 6.89 -1.03
CA ASN A 109 -1.71 7.24 -2.24
C ASN A 109 -2.51 6.05 -2.84
N LEU A 110 -3.31 5.43 -1.99
CA LEU A 110 -4.15 4.28 -2.31
C LEU A 110 -4.92 4.36 -3.65
N PRO A 111 -5.47 5.51 -4.09
CA PRO A 111 -6.15 5.60 -5.38
C PRO A 111 -5.28 5.15 -6.56
N MET A 112 -3.97 5.43 -6.52
CA MET A 112 -3.00 5.03 -7.54
C MET A 112 -2.87 3.50 -7.55
N ASP A 113 -2.34 2.92 -6.46
CA ASP A 113 -2.08 1.48 -6.37
C ASP A 113 -3.34 0.64 -6.60
N TRP A 114 -4.44 1.03 -5.95
CA TRP A 114 -5.70 0.32 -6.08
C TRP A 114 -6.29 0.45 -7.49
N GLY A 115 -6.02 1.56 -8.18
CA GLY A 115 -6.38 1.77 -9.58
C GLY A 115 -5.69 0.75 -10.50
N PHE A 116 -4.39 0.61 -10.37
CA PHE A 116 -3.58 -0.36 -11.12
C PHE A 116 -3.94 -1.81 -10.79
N LEU A 117 -4.08 -2.13 -9.50
CA LEU A 117 -4.51 -3.47 -9.09
C LEU A 117 -5.89 -3.83 -9.66
N LYS A 118 -6.85 -2.89 -9.66
CA LYS A 118 -8.17 -3.14 -10.27
C LYS A 118 -8.07 -3.36 -11.78
N ALA A 119 -7.19 -2.66 -12.49
CA ALA A 119 -6.97 -2.87 -13.91
C ALA A 119 -6.37 -4.26 -14.18
N ALA A 120 -5.33 -4.64 -13.42
CA ALA A 120 -4.70 -5.95 -13.51
C ALA A 120 -5.69 -7.09 -13.17
N MET A 121 -6.45 -6.95 -12.09
CA MET A 121 -7.48 -7.92 -11.70
C MET A 121 -8.54 -8.14 -12.78
N ARG A 122 -8.96 -7.07 -13.47
CA ARG A 122 -9.92 -7.17 -14.60
C ARG A 122 -9.29 -7.90 -15.78
N LYS A 123 -8.06 -7.55 -16.15
CA LYS A 123 -7.32 -8.16 -17.28
C LYS A 123 -7.13 -9.67 -17.08
N HIS A 124 -6.87 -10.10 -15.85
CA HIS A 124 -6.59 -11.49 -15.51
C HIS A 124 -7.78 -12.25 -14.90
N HIS A 125 -8.98 -11.66 -14.89
CA HIS A 125 -10.21 -12.26 -14.34
C HIS A 125 -10.07 -12.73 -12.87
N VAL A 126 -9.26 -12.03 -12.07
CA VAL A 126 -9.04 -12.28 -10.64
C VAL A 126 -9.86 -11.29 -9.81
N THR A 127 -10.35 -11.72 -8.67
CA THR A 127 -11.04 -10.84 -7.72
C THR A 127 -10.35 -10.91 -6.36
N ILE A 128 -9.78 -9.78 -5.93
CA ILE A 128 -9.19 -9.60 -4.60
C ILE A 128 -10.06 -8.60 -3.83
N ARG A 129 -10.45 -8.95 -2.60
CA ARG A 129 -11.32 -8.12 -1.77
C ARG A 129 -10.73 -7.92 -0.38
N PRO A 130 -10.01 -6.80 -0.15
CA PRO A 130 -9.59 -6.43 1.19
C PRO A 130 -10.79 -6.24 2.12
N LYS A 131 -10.59 -6.42 3.42
CA LYS A 131 -11.60 -6.09 4.43
C LYS A 131 -11.91 -4.60 4.45
N LEU A 132 -10.88 -3.79 4.43
CA LEU A 132 -10.93 -2.33 4.36
C LEU A 132 -9.74 -1.82 3.55
N LEU A 133 -9.80 -0.56 3.18
CA LEU A 133 -8.74 0.18 2.49
C LEU A 133 -8.30 1.33 3.39
N VAL A 134 -7.00 1.51 3.56
CA VAL A 134 -6.38 2.59 4.33
C VAL A 134 -5.35 3.31 3.46
N ASP A 135 -5.39 4.63 3.47
CA ASP A 135 -4.49 5.51 2.74
C ASP A 135 -3.70 6.39 3.72
N THR A 136 -2.41 6.13 3.87
CA THR A 136 -1.54 6.90 4.78
C THR A 136 -1.37 8.35 4.32
N LEU A 137 -1.47 8.63 3.01
CA LEU A 137 -1.48 9.99 2.48
C LEU A 137 -2.75 10.74 2.89
N ALA A 138 -3.91 10.11 2.76
CA ALA A 138 -5.18 10.71 3.15
C ALA A 138 -5.25 10.96 4.67
N LEU A 139 -4.69 10.05 5.48
CA LEU A 139 -4.52 10.25 6.93
C LEU A 139 -3.70 11.49 7.23
N GLU A 140 -2.55 11.65 6.59
CA GLU A 140 -1.67 12.80 6.80
C GLU A 140 -2.31 14.10 6.34
N LYS A 141 -2.96 14.08 5.17
CA LYS A 141 -3.72 15.22 4.66
C LYS A 141 -4.77 15.70 5.67
N ARG A 142 -5.57 14.76 6.20
CA ARG A 142 -6.61 15.06 7.20
C ARG A 142 -5.99 15.70 8.44
N ARG A 143 -4.87 15.16 8.95
CA ARG A 143 -4.17 15.68 10.12
C ARG A 143 -3.67 17.13 9.92
N ILE A 144 -3.01 17.39 8.79
CA ILE A 144 -2.49 18.73 8.47
C ILE A 144 -3.63 19.76 8.40
N LEU A 145 -4.71 19.41 7.70
CA LEU A 145 -5.87 20.30 7.55
C LEU A 145 -6.58 20.56 8.89
N GLN A 146 -6.68 19.56 9.77
CA GLN A 146 -7.25 19.72 11.10
C GLN A 146 -6.42 20.66 12.00
N GLN A 147 -5.10 20.76 11.76
CA GLN A 147 -4.21 21.67 12.46
C GLN A 147 -4.23 23.10 11.88
N GLY A 148 -4.99 23.34 10.80
CA GLY A 148 -5.08 24.65 10.15
C GLY A 148 -3.89 25.01 9.27
N TYR A 149 -3.00 24.06 8.98
CA TYR A 149 -1.85 24.33 8.10
C TYR A 149 -2.23 24.21 6.62
N PRO A 150 -1.71 25.11 5.74
CA PRO A 150 -1.86 24.95 4.31
C PRO A 150 -1.03 23.76 3.79
N LEU A 151 -1.52 23.12 2.74
CA LEU A 151 -0.79 22.05 2.08
C LEU A 151 0.19 22.64 1.06
N ALA A 152 1.49 22.48 1.29
CA ALA A 152 2.51 22.76 0.28
C ALA A 152 2.47 21.68 -0.83
N GLN A 153 3.04 21.98 -1.99
CA GLN A 153 2.97 21.12 -3.18
C GLN A 153 3.44 19.69 -2.91
N ASP A 154 4.57 19.50 -2.23
CA ASP A 154 5.15 18.17 -1.97
C ASP A 154 4.93 17.69 -0.53
N ALA A 155 3.99 18.32 0.19
CA ALA A 155 3.75 18.06 1.61
C ALA A 155 3.29 16.62 1.90
N LEU A 156 2.73 15.93 0.92
CA LEU A 156 2.15 14.60 1.06
C LEU A 156 2.96 13.49 0.39
N THR A 157 4.18 13.76 -0.08
CA THR A 157 5.09 12.69 -0.50
C THR A 157 5.42 11.78 0.68
N LEU A 158 5.69 10.50 0.42
CA LEU A 158 6.02 9.53 1.47
C LEU A 158 7.18 10.03 2.34
N SER A 159 8.24 10.57 1.71
CA SER A 159 9.40 11.15 2.42
C SER A 159 9.02 12.33 3.31
N ALA A 160 8.20 13.27 2.81
CA ALA A 160 7.76 14.43 3.59
C ALA A 160 6.84 14.02 4.77
N CYS A 161 5.95 13.05 4.55
CA CYS A 161 5.12 12.48 5.61
C CYS A 161 5.99 11.84 6.69
N ARG A 162 6.96 10.98 6.30
CA ARG A 162 7.87 10.31 7.22
C ARG A 162 8.72 11.30 8.05
N ALA A 163 9.24 12.33 7.40
CA ALA A 163 10.05 13.36 8.06
C ALA A 163 9.31 14.05 9.22
N ARG A 164 7.99 14.27 9.10
CA ARG A 164 7.16 14.88 10.16
C ARG A 164 7.08 14.03 11.43
N TYR A 165 7.28 12.73 11.31
CA TYR A 165 7.33 11.79 12.45
C TYR A 165 8.74 11.47 12.89
N GLY A 166 9.78 12.17 12.36
CA GLY A 166 11.18 11.91 12.68
C GLY A 166 11.69 10.55 12.20
N LEU A 167 11.00 9.94 11.23
CA LEU A 167 11.44 8.67 10.65
C LEU A 167 12.64 8.88 9.72
N PRO A 168 13.59 7.93 9.66
CA PRO A 168 14.80 8.05 8.81
C PRO A 168 14.44 8.31 7.35
N ALA A 169 15.28 9.08 6.66
CA ALA A 169 15.14 9.30 5.23
C ALA A 169 15.24 7.98 4.46
N GLN A 170 14.42 7.86 3.41
CA GLN A 170 14.49 6.71 2.50
C GLN A 170 15.75 6.82 1.61
N ARG A 171 16.18 5.69 1.08
CA ARG A 171 17.20 5.66 0.02
C ARG A 171 16.64 6.32 -1.24
N SER A 172 17.51 6.89 -2.04
CA SER A 172 17.13 7.66 -3.24
C SER A 172 16.50 6.83 -4.36
N GLN A 173 16.68 5.52 -4.35
CA GLN A 173 16.12 4.61 -5.36
C GLN A 173 14.80 4.04 -4.88
N HIS A 174 13.75 4.24 -5.65
CA HIS A 174 12.43 3.68 -5.40
C HIS A 174 12.45 2.16 -5.63
N ASN A 175 11.82 1.44 -4.72
CA ASN A 175 11.62 -0.01 -4.80
C ASN A 175 10.36 -0.35 -4.05
N ALA A 176 9.41 -1.03 -4.71
CA ALA A 176 8.08 -1.30 -4.14
C ALA A 176 8.12 -1.94 -2.73
N LEU A 177 9.06 -2.85 -2.45
CA LEU A 177 9.16 -3.43 -1.11
C LEU A 177 9.72 -2.44 -0.09
N SER A 178 10.73 -1.64 -0.46
CA SER A 178 11.29 -0.60 0.40
C SER A 178 10.24 0.48 0.72
N ASP A 179 9.43 0.84 -0.27
CA ASP A 179 8.41 1.88 -0.13
C ASP A 179 7.19 1.34 0.63
N ALA A 180 6.84 0.05 0.48
CA ALA A 180 5.87 -0.62 1.34
C ALA A 180 6.35 -0.67 2.81
N LEU A 181 7.64 -0.96 3.08
CA LEU A 181 8.20 -0.91 4.43
C LEU A 181 8.15 0.50 5.01
N ALA A 182 8.56 1.50 4.23
CA ALA A 182 8.51 2.91 4.62
C ALA A 182 7.08 3.37 4.94
N THR A 183 6.09 2.91 4.15
CA THR A 183 4.66 3.14 4.38
C THR A 183 4.17 2.43 5.66
N ALA A 184 4.66 1.22 5.94
CA ALA A 184 4.31 0.51 7.17
C ALA A 184 4.83 1.22 8.43
N GLU A 185 6.08 1.71 8.39
CA GLU A 185 6.65 2.52 9.48
C GLU A 185 5.89 3.83 9.67
N LEU A 186 5.54 4.52 8.57
CA LEU A 186 4.71 5.73 8.60
C LEU A 186 3.35 5.44 9.23
N LEU A 187 2.67 4.38 8.81
CA LEU A 187 1.37 4.00 9.38
C LEU A 187 1.46 3.81 10.89
N LEU A 188 2.47 3.09 11.40
CA LEU A 188 2.65 2.86 12.84
C LEU A 188 2.89 4.18 13.59
N ALA A 189 3.66 5.09 13.01
CA ALA A 189 3.87 6.43 13.59
C ALA A 189 2.55 7.26 13.59
N GLN A 190 1.77 7.20 12.50
CA GLN A 190 0.45 7.85 12.43
C GLN A 190 -0.52 7.26 13.45
N VAL A 191 -0.57 5.93 13.58
CA VAL A 191 -1.38 5.24 14.59
C VAL A 191 -1.01 5.73 16.00
N GLN A 192 0.26 5.83 16.31
CA GLN A 192 0.72 6.35 17.60
C GLN A 192 0.29 7.81 17.83
N ALA A 193 0.36 8.64 16.80
CA ALA A 193 -0.03 10.06 16.88
C ALA A 193 -1.55 10.27 17.00
N ILE A 194 -2.36 9.35 16.45
CA ILE A 194 -3.82 9.38 16.53
C ILE A 194 -4.31 8.76 17.85
N SER A 195 -3.55 7.83 18.41
CA SER A 195 -3.94 7.04 19.57
C SER A 195 -4.28 7.90 20.79
N ILE A 196 -5.44 7.66 21.39
CA ILE A 196 -5.80 8.20 22.68
C ILE A 196 -5.56 7.10 23.73
N ASN A 197 -4.73 7.39 24.73
CA ASN A 197 -4.34 6.41 25.77
C ASN A 197 -3.77 5.10 25.18
N GLY A 198 -2.99 5.19 24.10
CA GLY A 198 -2.37 4.04 23.45
C GLY A 198 -3.34 3.15 22.65
N LYS A 199 -4.58 3.61 22.39
CA LYS A 199 -5.60 2.86 21.66
C LYS A 199 -6.01 3.62 20.40
N CYS A 200 -5.98 2.96 19.25
CA CYS A 200 -6.45 3.45 17.97
C CYS A 200 -7.29 2.36 17.30
N LYS A 201 -8.51 2.67 16.92
CA LYS A 201 -9.36 1.73 16.15
C LYS A 201 -9.06 1.84 14.66
N VAL A 202 -9.29 0.76 13.92
CA VAL A 202 -9.18 0.75 12.46
C VAL A 202 -10.11 1.78 11.81
N ALA A 203 -11.26 2.08 12.44
CA ALA A 203 -12.18 3.13 11.98
C ALA A 203 -11.52 4.52 11.89
N GLU A 204 -10.54 4.80 12.73
CA GLU A 204 -9.84 6.11 12.75
C GLU A 204 -8.86 6.27 11.58
N LEU A 205 -8.53 5.16 10.91
CA LEU A 205 -7.65 5.11 9.74
C LEU A 205 -8.42 5.22 8.40
N THR A 206 -9.77 5.19 8.41
CA THR A 206 -10.60 5.14 7.18
C THR A 206 -11.40 6.42 6.94
#